data_0056a2b37fe70d61bcc0944409936b7d
#
_entry.id   0056a2b37fe70d61bcc0944409936b7d
#
_cell.length_a   1.000
_cell.length_b   1.000
_cell.length_c   1.000
_cell.angle_alpha   90.00
_cell.angle_beta   90.00
_cell.angle_gamma   90.00
#
_symmetry.space_group_name_H-M   'P 1'
#
loop_
_entity.id
_entity.type
_entity.pdbx_description
1 polymer ?
#
loop_
_entity_poly.entity_id
_entity_poly.type
_entity_poly.pdbx_seq_one_letter_code
_entity_poly.pdbx_strand_id
1 'polypeptide(L)'
;MTDPLVMGKAIVPLMFAGAFVLTAFGVLHLNPERTRISAVATGIVAFIGGVFFIINVVMFQALSLLGPISNYVAGLATMYGLFFMMVGLMQILGVKPNVMAPIAILVGWITLAYGIFWIYGFPNYDLGTWYYHFSIAFVWFVTMNMAGFFLAGKLPEKYVGVMCLFAALYTFAIPGFLWALGPGAQGPF
;
A
#
# COMPACT_ATOMS: atom_id res chain seq x y z
N MET A 1 11.15 -22.56 9.64
CA MET A 1 10.53 -21.91 8.46
C MET A 1 9.06 -21.82 8.72
N THR A 2 8.46 -20.65 8.52
CA THR A 2 7.01 -20.46 8.64
C THR A 2 6.35 -21.16 7.45
N ASP A 3 5.25 -21.88 7.68
CA ASP A 3 4.50 -22.56 6.63
C ASP A 3 4.02 -21.52 5.60
N PRO A 4 4.35 -21.68 4.30
CA PRO A 4 3.90 -20.76 3.23
C PRO A 4 2.38 -20.55 3.21
N LEU A 5 1.60 -21.56 3.61
CA LEU A 5 0.14 -21.45 3.70
C LEU A 5 -0.28 -20.46 4.80
N VAL A 6 0.41 -20.45 5.94
CA VAL A 6 0.16 -19.50 7.04
C VAL A 6 0.55 -18.08 6.62
N MET A 7 1.68 -17.93 5.94
CA MET A 7 2.12 -16.65 5.41
C MET A 7 1.11 -16.07 4.40
N GLY A 8 0.65 -16.88 3.46
CA GLY A 8 -0.37 -16.45 2.48
C GLY A 8 -1.67 -16.02 3.15
N LYS A 9 -2.18 -16.78 4.11
CA LYS A 9 -3.39 -16.42 4.86
C LYS A 9 -3.24 -15.10 5.63
N ALA A 10 -2.05 -14.81 6.13
CA ALA A 10 -1.80 -13.58 6.88
C ALA A 10 -1.73 -12.33 5.97
N ILE A 11 -1.15 -12.44 4.76
CA ILE A 11 -0.89 -11.29 3.90
C ILE A 11 -2.07 -10.94 3.00
N VAL A 12 -2.91 -11.90 2.62
CA VAL A 12 -4.04 -11.71 1.68
C VAL A 12 -5.01 -10.61 2.13
N PRO A 13 -5.45 -10.55 3.42
CA PRO A 13 -6.34 -9.46 3.87
C PRO A 13 -5.70 -8.07 3.72
N LEU A 14 -4.39 -7.95 3.99
CA LEU A 14 -3.65 -6.71 3.83
C LEU A 14 -3.62 -6.28 2.35
N MET A 15 -3.34 -7.24 1.45
CA MET A 15 -3.28 -6.99 0.01
C MET A 15 -4.63 -6.48 -0.53
N PHE A 16 -5.72 -7.13 -0.17
CA PHE A 16 -7.04 -6.69 -0.63
C PHE A 16 -7.47 -5.36 0.01
N ALA A 17 -7.15 -5.10 1.27
CA ALA A 17 -7.40 -3.79 1.87
C ALA A 17 -6.66 -2.67 1.11
N GLY A 18 -5.40 -2.89 0.77
CA GLY A 18 -4.61 -1.95 -0.05
C GLY A 18 -5.19 -1.75 -1.45
N ALA A 19 -5.61 -2.83 -2.12
CA ALA A 19 -6.27 -2.76 -3.42
C ALA A 19 -7.55 -1.92 -3.35
N PHE A 20 -8.39 -2.11 -2.34
CA PHE A 20 -9.62 -1.34 -2.14
C PHE A 20 -9.35 0.15 -1.95
N VAL A 21 -8.41 0.50 -1.07
CA VAL A 21 -8.05 1.90 -0.80
C VAL A 21 -7.57 2.60 -2.06
N LEU A 22 -6.61 1.99 -2.77
CA LEU A 22 -6.07 2.60 -3.97
C LEU A 22 -7.07 2.68 -5.12
N THR A 23 -7.94 1.67 -5.27
CA THR A 23 -9.03 1.71 -6.25
C THR A 23 -9.99 2.85 -5.94
N ALA A 24 -10.37 3.03 -4.68
CA ALA A 24 -11.23 4.13 -4.27
C ALA A 24 -10.62 5.50 -4.59
N PHE A 25 -9.33 5.70 -4.30
CA PHE A 25 -8.62 6.92 -4.69
C PHE A 25 -8.52 7.08 -6.21
N GLY A 26 -8.21 6.00 -6.93
CA GLY A 26 -8.13 6.01 -8.38
C GLY A 26 -9.44 6.46 -9.03
N VAL A 27 -10.55 5.87 -8.62
CA VAL A 27 -11.90 6.22 -9.12
C VAL A 27 -12.27 7.65 -8.75
N LEU A 28 -11.99 8.08 -7.51
CA LEU A 28 -12.28 9.46 -7.08
C LEU A 28 -11.57 10.49 -7.96
N HIS A 29 -10.27 10.28 -8.23
CA HIS A 29 -9.45 11.24 -8.99
C HIS A 29 -9.67 11.20 -10.51
N LEU A 30 -10.27 10.12 -11.01
CA LEU A 30 -10.66 10.01 -12.42
C LEU A 30 -12.11 10.43 -12.68
N ASN A 31 -12.92 10.60 -11.65
CA ASN A 31 -14.31 11.01 -11.80
C ASN A 31 -14.40 12.52 -12.07
N PRO A 32 -14.84 12.95 -13.26
CA PRO A 32 -15.02 14.37 -13.58
C PRO A 32 -16.15 15.02 -12.77
N GLU A 33 -17.12 14.21 -12.29
CA GLU A 33 -18.25 14.66 -11.49
C GLU A 33 -18.01 14.47 -9.98
N ARG A 34 -16.75 14.62 -9.56
CA ARG A 34 -16.38 14.47 -8.16
C ARG A 34 -17.20 15.39 -7.25
N THR A 35 -17.92 14.79 -6.31
CA THR A 35 -18.71 15.49 -5.29
C THR A 35 -18.03 15.40 -3.92
N ARG A 36 -18.49 16.23 -2.97
CA ARG A 36 -18.10 16.09 -1.57
C ARG A 36 -18.47 14.72 -1.01
N ILE A 37 -19.61 14.17 -1.43
CA ILE A 37 -20.08 12.85 -0.98
C ILE A 37 -19.12 11.76 -1.43
N SER A 38 -18.67 11.79 -2.68
CA SER A 38 -17.71 10.82 -3.20
C SER A 38 -16.34 10.92 -2.50
N ALA A 39 -15.91 12.14 -2.15
CA ALA A 39 -14.68 12.34 -1.37
C ALA A 39 -14.80 11.79 0.05
N VAL A 40 -15.95 12.00 0.72
CA VAL A 40 -16.20 11.43 2.05
C VAL A 40 -16.26 9.91 2.00
N ALA A 41 -16.94 9.32 1.00
CA ALA A 41 -17.00 7.86 0.84
C ALA A 41 -15.59 7.26 0.65
N THR A 42 -14.76 7.88 -0.19
CA THR A 42 -13.36 7.48 -0.37
C THR A 42 -12.56 7.64 0.93
N GLY A 43 -12.80 8.72 1.67
CA GLY A 43 -12.19 8.93 2.98
C GLY A 43 -12.51 7.84 3.99
N ILE A 44 -13.76 7.37 4.00
CA ILE A 44 -14.19 6.24 4.86
C ILE A 44 -13.45 4.96 4.46
N VAL A 45 -13.38 4.64 3.17
CA VAL A 45 -12.64 3.48 2.67
C VAL A 45 -11.16 3.56 3.06
N ALA A 46 -10.53 4.73 2.88
CA ALA A 46 -9.13 4.94 3.24
C ALA A 46 -8.89 4.79 4.75
N PHE A 47 -9.78 5.36 5.58
CA PHE A 47 -9.67 5.26 7.03
C PHE A 47 -9.80 3.81 7.51
N ILE A 48 -10.84 3.10 7.06
CA ILE A 48 -11.06 1.68 7.39
C ILE A 48 -9.89 0.83 6.89
N GLY A 49 -9.46 1.03 5.64
CA GLY A 49 -8.31 0.32 5.08
C GLY A 49 -7.04 0.55 5.90
N GLY A 50 -6.78 1.79 6.32
CA GLY A 50 -5.66 2.12 7.20
C GLY A 50 -5.73 1.40 8.55
N VAL A 51 -6.93 1.31 9.16
CA VAL A 51 -7.16 0.52 10.39
C VAL A 51 -6.82 -0.95 10.15
N PHE A 52 -7.25 -1.53 9.02
CA PHE A 52 -6.90 -2.89 8.65
C PHE A 52 -5.39 -3.11 8.54
N PHE A 53 -4.65 -2.16 7.97
CA PHE A 53 -3.18 -2.20 7.95
C PHE A 53 -2.61 -2.29 9.35
N ILE A 54 -3.08 -1.45 10.29
CA ILE A 54 -2.60 -1.45 11.68
C ILE A 54 -2.95 -2.76 12.40
N ILE A 55 -4.15 -3.31 12.20
CA ILE A 55 -4.53 -4.62 12.76
C ILE A 55 -3.57 -5.71 12.25
N ASN A 56 -3.25 -5.72 10.95
CA ASN A 56 -2.30 -6.68 10.38
C ASN A 56 -0.88 -6.48 10.94
N VAL A 57 -0.45 -5.24 11.22
CA VAL A 57 0.83 -4.98 11.90
C VAL A 57 0.88 -5.68 13.25
N VAL A 58 -0.16 -5.51 14.07
CA VAL A 58 -0.23 -6.18 15.38
C VAL A 58 -0.17 -7.70 15.23
N MET A 59 -0.89 -8.26 14.26
CA MET A 59 -0.88 -9.70 13.98
C MET A 59 0.50 -10.18 13.52
N PHE A 60 1.16 -9.45 12.62
CA PHE A 60 2.51 -9.80 12.15
C PHE A 60 3.54 -9.77 13.27
N GLN A 61 3.47 -8.76 14.14
CA GLN A 61 4.39 -8.60 15.26
C GLN A 61 4.14 -9.63 16.37
N ALA A 62 2.89 -9.77 16.83
CA ALA A 62 2.54 -10.61 17.95
C ALA A 62 2.70 -12.11 17.64
N LEU A 63 2.42 -12.51 16.41
CA LEU A 63 2.35 -13.93 16.01
C LEU A 63 3.49 -14.33 15.06
N SER A 64 4.34 -13.39 14.65
CA SER A 64 5.43 -13.62 13.67
C SER A 64 4.96 -14.39 12.42
N LEU A 65 3.75 -14.08 11.93
CA LEU A 65 3.06 -14.84 10.89
C LEU A 65 3.82 -14.94 9.57
N LEU A 66 4.67 -13.95 9.27
CA LEU A 66 5.51 -13.92 8.08
C LEU A 66 6.97 -14.35 8.39
N GLY A 67 7.22 -14.93 9.57
CA GLY A 67 8.57 -15.34 9.98
C GLY A 67 9.53 -14.15 10.05
N PRO A 68 10.76 -14.26 9.51
CA PRO A 68 11.78 -13.20 9.58
C PRO A 68 11.38 -11.88 8.93
N ILE A 69 10.46 -11.91 7.95
CA ILE A 69 10.01 -10.71 7.25
C ILE A 69 8.89 -9.96 7.96
N SER A 70 8.36 -10.51 9.07
CA SER A 70 7.25 -9.90 9.81
C SER A 70 7.53 -8.45 10.21
N ASN A 71 8.71 -8.17 10.76
CA ASN A 71 9.11 -6.83 11.18
C ASN A 71 9.20 -5.87 9.99
N TYR A 72 9.69 -6.35 8.86
CA TYR A 72 9.87 -5.57 7.65
C TYR A 72 8.52 -5.15 7.06
N VAL A 73 7.62 -6.12 6.85
CA VAL A 73 6.27 -5.86 6.34
C VAL A 73 5.46 -5.02 7.33
N ALA A 74 5.60 -5.28 8.63
CA ALA A 74 4.95 -4.50 9.67
C ALA A 74 5.37 -3.02 9.65
N GLY A 75 6.65 -2.73 9.43
CA GLY A 75 7.15 -1.36 9.30
C GLY A 75 6.50 -0.60 8.13
N LEU A 76 6.47 -1.22 6.96
CA LEU A 76 5.78 -0.65 5.79
C LEU A 76 4.27 -0.50 6.03
N ALA A 77 3.62 -1.54 6.54
CA ALA A 77 2.19 -1.52 6.79
C ALA A 77 1.79 -0.46 7.82
N THR A 78 2.61 -0.22 8.85
CA THR A 78 2.40 0.87 9.81
C THR A 78 2.39 2.22 9.11
N MET A 79 3.40 2.49 8.32
CA MET A 79 3.57 3.77 7.63
C MET A 79 2.41 4.05 6.68
N TYR A 80 2.02 3.08 5.87
CA TYR A 80 0.88 3.20 4.96
C TYR A 80 -0.46 3.26 5.69
N GLY A 81 -0.64 2.44 6.74
CA GLY A 81 -1.83 2.46 7.56
C GLY A 81 -2.10 3.83 8.17
N LEU A 82 -1.09 4.42 8.81
CA LEU A 82 -1.19 5.77 9.36
C LEU A 82 -1.44 6.83 8.28
N PHE A 83 -0.76 6.73 7.12
CA PHE A 83 -0.98 7.65 6.01
C PHE A 83 -2.42 7.60 5.49
N PHE A 84 -2.96 6.40 5.25
CA PHE A 84 -4.33 6.24 4.77
C PHE A 84 -5.36 6.69 5.80
N MET A 85 -5.15 6.41 7.10
CA MET A 85 -6.03 6.89 8.16
C MET A 85 -6.07 8.42 8.21
N MET A 86 -4.90 9.08 8.14
CA MET A 86 -4.82 10.54 8.17
C MET A 86 -5.49 11.17 6.95
N VAL A 87 -5.17 10.71 5.74
CA VAL A 87 -5.78 11.24 4.50
C VAL A 87 -7.28 10.97 4.50
N GLY A 88 -7.70 9.77 4.91
CA GLY A 88 -9.11 9.41 5.02
C GLY A 88 -9.87 10.31 5.99
N LEU A 89 -9.33 10.52 7.18
CA LEU A 89 -9.93 11.40 8.17
C LEU A 89 -10.04 12.85 7.66
N MET A 90 -9.00 13.37 7.02
CA MET A 90 -9.04 14.72 6.43
C MET A 90 -10.13 14.85 5.36
N GLN A 91 -10.32 13.85 4.52
CA GLN A 91 -11.40 13.86 3.53
C GLN A 91 -12.79 13.81 4.18
N ILE A 92 -12.98 13.01 5.23
CA ILE A 92 -14.24 12.94 6.00
C ILE A 92 -14.56 14.30 6.62
N LEU A 93 -13.56 14.94 7.22
CA LEU A 93 -13.71 16.23 7.88
C LEU A 93 -13.77 17.42 6.90
N GLY A 94 -13.49 17.19 5.61
CA GLY A 94 -13.43 18.26 4.60
C GLY A 94 -12.21 19.17 4.76
N VAL A 95 -11.18 18.73 5.45
CA VAL A 95 -9.90 19.44 5.59
C VAL A 95 -9.04 19.21 4.36
N LYS A 96 -8.39 20.26 3.86
CA LYS A 96 -7.49 20.13 2.71
C LYS A 96 -6.25 19.31 3.12
N PRO A 97 -5.95 18.19 2.43
CA PRO A 97 -4.88 17.30 2.83
C PRO A 97 -3.46 17.74 2.36
N ASN A 98 -3.28 19.01 2.01
CA ASN A 98 -1.99 19.53 1.50
C ASN A 98 -0.84 19.42 2.51
N VAL A 99 -1.14 19.43 3.82
CA VAL A 99 -0.15 19.16 4.88
C VAL A 99 0.45 17.74 4.76
N MET A 100 -0.25 16.83 4.09
CA MET A 100 0.24 15.46 3.84
C MET A 100 1.22 15.36 2.66
N ALA A 101 1.40 16.44 1.88
CA ALA A 101 2.29 16.42 0.71
C ALA A 101 3.74 16.01 1.05
N PRO A 102 4.44 16.62 2.02
CA PRO A 102 5.79 16.21 2.39
C PRO A 102 5.82 14.80 3.01
N ILE A 103 4.75 14.41 3.73
CA ILE A 103 4.65 13.08 4.32
C ILE A 103 4.54 12.02 3.22
N ALA A 104 3.71 12.25 2.20
CA ALA A 104 3.60 11.34 1.05
C ALA A 104 4.95 11.15 0.35
N ILE A 105 5.68 12.24 0.09
CA ILE A 105 7.01 12.18 -0.53
C ILE A 105 7.97 11.38 0.35
N LEU A 106 8.02 11.65 1.65
CA LEU A 106 8.87 10.93 2.60
C LEU A 106 8.56 9.42 2.61
N VAL A 107 7.28 9.07 2.69
CA VAL A 107 6.81 7.67 2.63
C VAL A 107 7.28 6.99 1.34
N GLY A 108 7.19 7.68 0.20
CA GLY A 108 7.68 7.17 -1.07
C GLY A 108 9.19 6.85 -1.02
N TRP A 109 10.02 7.76 -0.53
CA TRP A 109 11.46 7.56 -0.41
C TRP A 109 11.84 6.46 0.58
N ILE A 110 11.17 6.36 1.72
CA ILE A 110 11.37 5.27 2.66
C ILE A 110 11.03 3.93 1.99
N THR A 111 9.92 3.86 1.24
CA THR A 111 9.53 2.64 0.54
C THR A 111 10.57 2.23 -0.52
N LEU A 112 11.12 3.18 -1.26
CA LEU A 112 12.21 2.89 -2.19
C LEU A 112 13.45 2.33 -1.48
N ALA A 113 13.84 2.93 -0.35
CA ALA A 113 14.93 2.43 0.46
C ALA A 113 14.67 0.99 0.94
N TYR A 114 13.45 0.69 1.39
CA TYR A 114 13.05 -0.66 1.74
C TYR A 114 13.20 -1.63 0.55
N GLY A 115 12.80 -1.24 -0.66
CA GLY A 115 12.98 -2.06 -1.86
C GLY A 115 14.44 -2.33 -2.20
N ILE A 116 15.31 -1.32 -2.05
CA ILE A 116 16.75 -1.47 -2.29
C ILE A 116 17.40 -2.41 -1.27
N PHE A 117 17.06 -2.22 0.02
CA PHE A 117 17.67 -2.99 1.11
C PHE A 117 17.02 -4.36 1.35
N TRP A 118 15.97 -4.70 0.62
CA TRP A 118 15.30 -6.00 0.75
C TRP A 118 16.26 -7.17 0.60
N ILE A 119 17.15 -7.13 -0.39
CA ILE A 119 18.12 -8.19 -0.66
C ILE A 119 19.10 -8.41 0.52
N TYR A 120 19.43 -7.36 1.26
CA TYR A 120 20.34 -7.46 2.41
C TYR A 120 19.67 -8.05 3.64
N GLY A 121 18.39 -7.87 3.78
CA GLY A 121 17.59 -8.44 4.87
C GLY A 121 17.25 -9.92 4.66
N PHE A 122 17.28 -10.39 3.41
CA PHE A 122 16.83 -11.73 3.00
C PHE A 122 17.82 -12.40 2.04
N PRO A 123 19.00 -12.82 2.52
CA PRO A 123 20.09 -13.31 1.66
C PRO A 123 19.76 -14.62 0.93
N ASN A 124 18.68 -15.31 1.30
CA ASN A 124 18.23 -16.56 0.65
C ASN A 124 17.23 -16.32 -0.52
N TYR A 125 16.88 -15.06 -0.81
CA TYR A 125 16.04 -14.74 -1.95
C TYR A 125 16.87 -14.67 -3.23
N ASP A 126 16.34 -15.25 -4.30
CA ASP A 126 16.94 -15.13 -5.62
C ASP A 126 16.75 -13.70 -6.20
N LEU A 127 17.54 -13.39 -7.23
CA LEU A 127 17.47 -12.08 -7.88
C LEU A 127 16.10 -11.81 -8.51
N GLY A 128 15.39 -12.83 -9.01
CA GLY A 128 14.07 -12.67 -9.60
C GLY A 128 13.06 -12.19 -8.58
N THR A 129 13.05 -12.79 -7.40
CA THR A 129 12.21 -12.37 -6.26
C THR A 129 12.57 -10.95 -5.81
N TRP A 130 13.87 -10.60 -5.74
CA TRP A 130 14.30 -9.26 -5.41
C TRP A 130 13.81 -8.23 -6.44
N TYR A 131 13.97 -8.50 -7.74
CA TYR A 131 13.49 -7.59 -8.79
C TYR A 131 11.99 -7.34 -8.70
N TYR A 132 11.21 -8.36 -8.39
CA TYR A 132 9.77 -8.20 -8.21
C TYR A 132 9.45 -7.29 -7.02
N HIS A 133 10.05 -7.51 -5.86
CA HIS A 133 9.82 -6.67 -4.67
C HIS A 133 10.32 -5.24 -4.88
N PHE A 134 11.49 -5.09 -5.52
CA PHE A 134 11.98 -3.78 -5.89
C PHE A 134 11.02 -3.06 -6.83
N SER A 135 10.44 -3.75 -7.82
CA SER A 135 9.46 -3.16 -8.73
C SER A 135 8.19 -2.69 -8.01
N ILE A 136 7.70 -3.46 -7.03
CA ILE A 136 6.59 -3.04 -6.16
C ILE A 136 6.98 -1.76 -5.38
N ALA A 137 8.13 -1.76 -4.74
CA ALA A 137 8.61 -0.60 -3.99
C ALA A 137 8.79 0.64 -4.89
N PHE A 138 9.29 0.43 -6.12
CA PHE A 138 9.43 1.51 -7.10
C PHE A 138 8.07 2.06 -7.56
N VAL A 139 7.08 1.22 -7.82
CA VAL A 139 5.71 1.64 -8.13
C VAL A 139 5.14 2.48 -6.99
N TRP A 140 5.34 2.06 -5.75
CA TRP A 140 4.91 2.82 -4.58
C TRP A 140 5.67 4.14 -4.42
N PHE A 141 7.00 4.14 -4.66
CA PHE A 141 7.78 5.37 -4.68
C PHE A 141 7.20 6.38 -5.66
N VAL A 142 6.91 5.96 -6.89
CA VAL A 142 6.29 6.83 -7.91
C VAL A 142 4.90 7.28 -7.47
N THR A 143 4.05 6.36 -7.01
CA THR A 143 2.67 6.66 -6.58
C THR A 143 2.67 7.70 -5.45
N MET A 144 3.48 7.53 -4.43
CA MET A 144 3.53 8.41 -3.27
C MET A 144 4.12 9.78 -3.61
N ASN A 145 5.13 9.86 -4.48
CA ASN A 145 5.65 11.15 -4.96
C ASN A 145 4.61 11.87 -5.82
N MET A 146 3.90 11.18 -6.72
CA MET A 146 2.82 11.77 -7.49
C MET A 146 1.68 12.27 -6.58
N ALA A 147 1.29 11.49 -5.57
CA ALA A 147 0.32 11.93 -4.56
C ALA A 147 0.83 13.18 -3.81
N GLY A 148 2.08 13.22 -3.39
CA GLY A 148 2.69 14.37 -2.75
C GLY A 148 2.68 15.63 -3.64
N PHE A 149 3.06 15.52 -4.91
CA PHE A 149 3.00 16.63 -5.86
C PHE A 149 1.57 17.08 -6.15
N PHE A 150 0.61 16.17 -6.22
CA PHE A 150 -0.80 16.50 -6.35
C PHE A 150 -1.29 17.27 -5.11
N LEU A 151 -1.03 16.77 -3.91
CA LEU A 151 -1.41 17.42 -2.65
C LEU A 151 -0.77 18.82 -2.50
N ALA A 152 0.40 19.02 -3.09
CA ALA A 152 1.06 20.32 -3.19
C ALA A 152 0.51 21.22 -4.32
N GLY A 153 -0.49 20.74 -5.08
CA GLY A 153 -1.07 21.48 -6.21
C GLY A 153 -0.19 21.58 -7.46
N LYS A 154 0.83 20.71 -7.56
CA LYS A 154 1.82 20.73 -8.65
C LYS A 154 1.56 19.69 -9.74
N LEU A 155 0.63 18.76 -9.53
CA LEU A 155 0.30 17.69 -10.48
C LEU A 155 -1.21 17.60 -10.66
N PRO A 156 -1.71 17.45 -11.90
CA PRO A 156 -3.14 17.19 -12.15
C PRO A 156 -3.59 15.86 -11.55
N GLU A 157 -4.78 15.86 -10.93
CA GLU A 157 -5.32 14.71 -10.20
C GLU A 157 -5.49 13.44 -11.04
N LYS A 158 -5.80 13.57 -12.34
CA LYS A 158 -5.97 12.43 -13.25
C LYS A 158 -4.75 11.49 -13.30
N TYR A 159 -3.55 12.05 -13.19
CA TYR A 159 -2.33 11.22 -13.20
C TYR A 159 -2.20 10.39 -11.92
N VAL A 160 -2.57 10.98 -10.78
CA VAL A 160 -2.63 10.25 -9.51
C VAL A 160 -3.69 9.17 -9.56
N GLY A 161 -4.86 9.46 -10.13
CA GLY A 161 -5.93 8.50 -10.31
C GLY A 161 -5.49 7.27 -11.11
N VAL A 162 -4.86 7.48 -12.27
CA VAL A 162 -4.32 6.38 -13.09
C VAL A 162 -3.27 5.58 -12.32
N MET A 163 -2.35 6.28 -11.65
CA MET A 163 -1.27 5.63 -10.92
C MET A 163 -1.79 4.82 -9.72
N CYS A 164 -2.81 5.32 -9.01
CA CYS A 164 -3.45 4.57 -7.93
C CYS A 164 -4.12 3.28 -8.44
N LEU A 165 -4.82 3.31 -9.59
CA LEU A 165 -5.40 2.10 -10.18
C LEU A 165 -4.31 1.10 -10.61
N PHE A 166 -3.25 1.58 -11.25
CA PHE A 166 -2.13 0.73 -11.62
C PHE A 166 -1.49 0.08 -10.38
N ALA A 167 -1.19 0.88 -9.36
CA ALA A 167 -0.64 0.38 -8.12
C ALA A 167 -1.59 -0.60 -7.40
N ALA A 168 -2.90 -0.34 -7.39
CA ALA A 168 -3.89 -1.25 -6.83
C ALA A 168 -3.82 -2.65 -7.46
N LEU A 169 -3.74 -2.70 -8.79
CA LEU A 169 -3.66 -3.96 -9.53
C LEU A 169 -2.30 -4.63 -9.37
N TYR A 170 -1.23 -3.92 -9.69
CA TYR A 170 0.11 -4.49 -9.78
C TYR A 170 0.68 -4.89 -8.42
N THR A 171 0.49 -4.04 -7.38
CA THR A 171 1.17 -4.25 -6.10
C THR A 171 0.30 -4.95 -5.05
N PHE A 172 -1.00 -5.00 -5.25
CA PHE A 172 -1.93 -5.57 -4.28
C PHE A 172 -2.87 -6.63 -4.85
N ALA A 173 -3.69 -6.31 -5.84
CA ALA A 173 -4.74 -7.23 -6.28
C ALA A 173 -4.15 -8.50 -6.91
N ILE A 174 -3.20 -8.37 -7.84
CA ILE A 174 -2.57 -9.51 -8.50
C ILE A 174 -1.79 -10.36 -7.49
N PRO A 175 -0.86 -9.81 -6.68
CA PRO A 175 -0.17 -10.61 -5.67
C PRO A 175 -1.12 -11.21 -4.64
N GLY A 176 -2.11 -10.46 -4.15
CA GLY A 176 -3.09 -10.95 -3.20
C GLY A 176 -3.90 -12.12 -3.74
N PHE A 177 -4.29 -12.06 -5.02
CA PHE A 177 -4.98 -13.15 -5.68
C PHE A 177 -4.09 -14.40 -5.84
N LEU A 178 -2.84 -14.22 -6.27
CA LEU A 178 -1.89 -15.33 -6.37
C LEU A 178 -1.68 -16.03 -5.02
N TRP A 179 -1.55 -15.25 -3.94
CA TRP A 179 -1.46 -15.80 -2.58
C TRP A 179 -2.74 -16.50 -2.12
N ALA A 180 -3.91 -16.00 -2.52
CA ALA A 180 -5.20 -16.60 -2.17
C ALA A 180 -5.43 -17.97 -2.83
N LEU A 181 -4.80 -18.25 -3.99
CA LEU A 181 -4.91 -19.53 -4.69
C LEU A 181 -4.21 -20.69 -3.97
N GLY A 182 -3.42 -20.43 -2.92
CA GLY A 182 -2.81 -21.45 -2.08
C GLY A 182 -1.43 -21.94 -2.52
N PRO A 183 -0.91 -23.02 -1.93
CA PRO A 183 0.50 -23.42 -2.03
C PRO A 183 0.97 -23.90 -3.41
N GLY A 184 0.07 -24.04 -4.38
CA GLY A 184 0.45 -24.33 -5.78
C GLY A 184 0.73 -23.07 -6.61
N ALA A 185 0.26 -21.91 -6.18
CA ALA A 185 0.63 -20.64 -6.73
C ALA A 185 1.83 -20.13 -5.95
N GLN A 186 3.01 -20.26 -6.52
CA GLN A 186 4.21 -19.65 -5.94
C GLN A 186 3.95 -18.15 -5.88
N GLY A 187 3.60 -17.67 -4.69
CA GLY A 187 3.59 -16.24 -4.44
C GLY A 187 4.98 -15.68 -4.67
N PRO A 188 5.11 -14.38 -4.94
CA PRO A 188 6.37 -13.74 -5.25
C PRO A 188 7.32 -13.60 -4.03
N PHE A 189 7.09 -14.37 -2.95
CA PHE A 189 7.90 -14.37 -1.74
C PHE A 189 8.51 -15.72 -1.44
#